data_7d05d031b38e4170169acbc0513cf918
#
_entry.id   7d05d031b38e4170169acbc0513cf918
#
_cell.length_a   1.000
_cell.length_b   1.000
_cell.length_c   1.000
_cell.angle_alpha   90.00
_cell.angle_beta   90.00
_cell.angle_gamma   90.00
#
_symmetry.space_group_name_H-M   'P 1'
#
loop_
_entity.id
_entity.type
_entity.pdbx_description
1 polymer ?
#
loop_
_entity_poly.entity_id
_entity_poly.type
_entity_poly.pdbx_seq_one_letter_code
_entity_poly.pdbx_strand_id
1 'polypeptide(L)'
;VFPKVVAFPESGRILGRHLVAAACLGISPAVVAFLPFLARERFAANNWQTTVITAAIPVMQLFSIFWNHYYVRVGMGRYLLAIALLHSFPIGLIGAVRGVEATMVLWVLTAFGNAGIPPLMGDLLRSCYAPLVRGRVFGVVSTAGMLSTLTTGLVVGALSDRHPDAFRVYLPGLALIHLIGLLLVWRISRELLFRERMRPAPQRDSAWWEPLRQMARTLKEDRRFAAYEVAFMSYGVGWMICTALLPALATDRLRLSYSEYSLATIVIFQVVMLLLLAPVGHLTDRIGAMRVAQLSFAWLTVYPLGLLWTRGFDGLAFFSLLYAIGMVGVNLTWTLGPIVLAPDPSRTSHYLAIHTTMVGVRGLFAQGLAMALYVLTGSFVVPLLAASAGFLWAATRIRGLVTGAPTTRPT
;
A
#
# COMPACT_ATOMS: atom_id res chain seq x y z
N VAL A 1 -20.34 -5.24 23.21
CA VAL A 1 -18.91 -4.90 23.17
C VAL A 1 -18.67 -3.54 22.51
N PHE A 2 -19.63 -2.92 21.81
CA PHE A 2 -19.46 -1.68 21.04
C PHE A 2 -20.19 -0.41 21.51
N PRO A 3 -20.71 -0.26 22.74
CA PRO A 3 -21.57 0.89 23.06
C PRO A 3 -20.84 2.23 23.27
N LYS A 4 -19.49 2.25 23.37
CA LYS A 4 -18.73 3.49 23.65
C LYS A 4 -17.79 3.95 22.52
N VAL A 5 -17.86 3.34 21.35
CA VAL A 5 -17.00 3.69 20.19
C VAL A 5 -17.52 4.92 19.45
N VAL A 6 -18.69 5.38 19.80
CA VAL A 6 -19.49 6.31 19.02
C VAL A 6 -19.71 7.60 19.77
N ALA A 7 -19.03 8.66 19.34
CA ALA A 7 -19.17 10.01 19.92
C ALA A 7 -20.54 10.67 19.62
N PHE A 8 -21.35 10.08 18.72
CA PHE A 8 -22.65 10.59 18.29
C PHE A 8 -23.64 9.43 18.01
N PRO A 9 -24.95 9.56 18.29
CA PRO A 9 -25.95 8.50 18.08
C PRO A 9 -26.00 7.92 16.66
N GLU A 10 -25.64 8.71 15.65
CA GLU A 10 -25.65 8.34 14.23
C GLU A 10 -24.38 7.64 13.77
N SER A 11 -23.31 7.64 14.55
CA SER A 11 -22.02 7.05 14.19
C SER A 11 -22.08 5.53 14.02
N GLY A 12 -23.06 4.83 14.61
CA GLY A 12 -23.27 3.41 14.36
C GLY A 12 -23.66 3.10 12.92
N ARG A 13 -24.52 3.92 12.32
CA ARG A 13 -24.90 3.82 10.90
C ARG A 13 -23.72 4.17 9.99
N ILE A 14 -22.96 5.21 10.33
CA ILE A 14 -21.76 5.61 9.61
C ILE A 14 -20.73 4.49 9.65
N LEU A 15 -20.47 3.89 10.82
CA LEU A 15 -19.51 2.78 10.96
C LEU A 15 -19.91 1.57 10.12
N GLY A 16 -21.18 1.17 10.14
CA GLY A 16 -21.67 0.06 9.33
C GLY A 16 -21.45 0.30 7.82
N ARG A 17 -21.80 1.49 7.33
CA ARG A 17 -21.56 1.87 5.93
C ARG A 17 -20.06 1.96 5.62
N HIS A 18 -19.24 2.46 6.54
CA HIS A 18 -17.78 2.55 6.37
C HIS A 18 -17.15 1.16 6.30
N LEU A 19 -17.60 0.19 7.10
CA LEU A 19 -17.15 -1.20 7.04
C LEU A 19 -17.46 -1.84 5.69
N VAL A 20 -18.69 -1.67 5.19
CA VAL A 20 -19.08 -2.17 3.86
C VAL A 20 -18.29 -1.47 2.76
N ALA A 21 -18.10 -0.15 2.85
CA ALA A 21 -17.26 0.60 1.91
C ALA A 21 -15.83 0.08 1.92
N ALA A 22 -15.23 -0.14 3.11
CA ALA A 22 -13.88 -0.67 3.25
C ALA A 22 -13.75 -2.09 2.67
N ALA A 23 -14.74 -2.94 2.88
CA ALA A 23 -14.80 -4.27 2.25
C ALA A 23 -14.85 -4.15 0.72
N CYS A 24 -15.71 -3.28 0.18
CA CYS A 24 -15.80 -3.06 -1.27
C CYS A 24 -14.50 -2.49 -1.86
N LEU A 25 -13.82 -1.58 -1.17
CA LEU A 25 -12.56 -1.00 -1.61
C LEU A 25 -11.38 -1.96 -1.41
N GLY A 26 -11.46 -2.87 -0.45
CA GLY A 26 -10.44 -3.86 -0.11
C GLY A 26 -10.18 -4.91 -1.19
N ILE A 27 -10.99 -4.97 -2.25
CA ILE A 27 -10.71 -5.82 -3.41
C ILE A 27 -9.52 -5.32 -4.24
N SER A 28 -9.29 -4.01 -4.27
CA SER A 28 -8.27 -3.39 -5.13
C SER A 28 -6.85 -3.89 -4.82
N PRO A 29 -6.38 -4.02 -3.56
CA PRO A 29 -5.06 -4.58 -3.27
C PRO A 29 -4.84 -5.99 -3.80
N ALA A 30 -5.89 -6.84 -3.86
CA ALA A 30 -5.77 -8.17 -4.47
C ALA A 30 -5.54 -8.08 -5.98
N VAL A 31 -6.27 -7.20 -6.67
CA VAL A 31 -6.04 -6.95 -8.12
C VAL A 31 -4.64 -6.41 -8.36
N VAL A 32 -4.17 -5.48 -7.51
CA VAL A 32 -2.80 -4.92 -7.60
C VAL A 32 -1.74 -6.00 -7.51
N ALA A 33 -1.87 -6.93 -6.56
CA ALA A 33 -0.91 -8.01 -6.37
C ALA A 33 -0.99 -9.10 -7.46
N PHE A 34 -2.17 -9.35 -8.00
CA PHE A 34 -2.42 -10.45 -8.94
C PHE A 34 -2.16 -10.07 -10.40
N LEU A 35 -2.42 -8.83 -10.79
CA LEU A 35 -2.36 -8.41 -12.20
C LEU A 35 -1.00 -8.61 -12.88
N PRO A 36 0.17 -8.38 -12.23
CA PRO A 36 1.45 -8.62 -12.89
C PRO A 36 1.65 -10.10 -13.29
N PHE A 37 1.18 -11.03 -12.46
CA PHE A 37 1.22 -12.46 -12.76
C PHE A 37 0.24 -12.81 -13.89
N LEU A 38 -1.01 -12.33 -13.81
CA LEU A 38 -2.00 -12.50 -14.88
C LEU A 38 -1.49 -11.97 -16.22
N ALA A 39 -0.80 -10.82 -16.22
CA ALA A 39 -0.27 -10.23 -17.44
C ALA A 39 0.81 -11.11 -18.09
N ARG A 40 1.66 -11.76 -17.31
CA ARG A 40 2.65 -12.72 -17.84
C ARG A 40 1.99 -13.98 -18.37
N GLU A 41 1.12 -14.60 -17.60
CA GLU A 41 0.50 -15.86 -17.95
C GLU A 41 -0.49 -15.73 -19.12
N ARG A 42 -1.28 -14.67 -19.12
CA ARG A 42 -2.41 -14.55 -20.07
C ARG A 42 -2.13 -13.67 -21.27
N PHE A 43 -1.34 -12.60 -21.10
CA PHE A 43 -1.00 -11.67 -22.17
C PHE A 43 0.44 -11.80 -22.64
N ALA A 44 1.18 -12.81 -22.16
CA ALA A 44 2.60 -13.05 -22.49
C ALA A 44 3.47 -11.80 -22.29
N ALA A 45 3.19 -11.02 -21.21
CA ALA A 45 3.95 -9.81 -20.91
C ALA A 45 5.44 -10.14 -20.72
N ASN A 46 6.29 -9.45 -21.46
CA ASN A 46 7.73 -9.57 -21.30
C ASN A 46 8.23 -8.93 -19.99
N ASN A 47 9.51 -9.06 -19.70
CA ASN A 47 10.11 -8.57 -18.45
C ASN A 47 9.92 -7.07 -18.24
N TRP A 48 10.05 -6.24 -19.28
CA TRP A 48 9.88 -4.79 -19.18
C TRP A 48 8.40 -4.38 -19.05
N GLN A 49 7.50 -5.04 -19.75
CA GLN A 49 6.06 -4.84 -19.62
C GLN A 49 5.58 -5.20 -18.20
N THR A 50 6.07 -6.32 -17.65
CA THR A 50 5.81 -6.72 -16.27
C THR A 50 6.34 -5.67 -15.28
N THR A 51 7.54 -5.12 -15.54
CA THR A 51 8.12 -4.05 -14.71
C THR A 51 7.27 -2.78 -14.73
N VAL A 52 6.77 -2.36 -15.88
CA VAL A 52 5.85 -1.21 -15.97
C VAL A 52 4.59 -1.47 -15.14
N ILE A 53 4.02 -2.67 -15.22
CA ILE A 53 2.82 -3.03 -14.46
C ILE A 53 3.10 -3.00 -12.95
N THR A 54 4.20 -3.60 -12.49
CA THR A 54 4.54 -3.60 -11.05
C THR A 54 4.94 -2.23 -10.53
N ALA A 55 5.61 -1.41 -11.35
CA ALA A 55 6.06 -0.07 -10.99
C ALA A 55 4.93 0.98 -11.01
N ALA A 56 3.84 0.75 -11.73
CA ALA A 56 2.80 1.75 -11.94
C ALA A 56 2.24 2.31 -10.61
N ILE A 57 1.85 1.43 -9.67
CA ILE A 57 1.29 1.89 -8.38
C ILE A 57 2.29 2.73 -7.59
N PRO A 58 3.51 2.25 -7.26
CA PRO A 58 4.45 3.07 -6.50
C PRO A 58 4.86 4.36 -7.24
N VAL A 59 5.07 4.34 -8.56
CA VAL A 59 5.42 5.54 -9.32
C VAL A 59 4.30 6.58 -9.26
N MET A 60 3.05 6.16 -9.43
CA MET A 60 1.92 7.09 -9.41
C MET A 60 1.64 7.69 -8.03
N GLN A 61 2.20 7.14 -6.93
CA GLN A 61 2.14 7.79 -5.61
C GLN A 61 2.82 9.17 -5.58
N LEU A 62 3.73 9.47 -6.50
CA LEU A 62 4.25 10.84 -6.68
C LEU A 62 3.14 11.87 -6.89
N PHE A 63 2.04 11.46 -7.51
CA PHE A 63 0.91 12.32 -7.81
C PHE A 63 -0.08 12.48 -6.64
N SER A 64 0.13 11.78 -5.52
CA SER A 64 -0.75 11.86 -4.34
C SER A 64 -0.87 13.30 -3.81
N ILE A 65 0.21 14.08 -3.90
CA ILE A 65 0.22 15.49 -3.49
C ILE A 65 -0.71 16.35 -4.38
N PHE A 66 -0.76 16.07 -5.67
CA PHE A 66 -1.65 16.77 -6.63
C PHE A 66 -3.10 16.32 -6.44
N TRP A 67 -3.33 15.05 -6.11
CA TRP A 67 -4.63 14.54 -5.73
C TRP A 67 -5.18 15.23 -4.49
N ASN A 68 -4.34 15.46 -3.46
CA ASN A 68 -4.75 16.19 -2.27
C ASN A 68 -5.11 17.65 -2.60
N HIS A 69 -4.32 18.30 -3.45
CA HIS A 69 -4.61 19.66 -3.92
C HIS A 69 -5.93 19.75 -4.72
N TYR A 70 -6.18 18.77 -5.59
CA TYR A 70 -7.43 18.65 -6.32
C TYR A 70 -8.62 18.41 -5.40
N TYR A 71 -8.45 17.53 -4.38
CA TYR A 71 -9.49 17.22 -3.38
C TYR A 71 -10.04 18.47 -2.70
N VAL A 72 -9.14 19.34 -2.23
CA VAL A 72 -9.51 20.57 -1.54
C VAL A 72 -10.31 21.54 -2.44
N ARG A 73 -10.07 21.51 -3.75
CA ARG A 73 -10.66 22.46 -4.71
C ARG A 73 -12.01 22.05 -5.30
N VAL A 74 -12.21 20.75 -5.55
CA VAL A 74 -13.35 20.30 -6.36
C VAL A 74 -14.52 19.76 -5.56
N GLY A 75 -14.31 19.48 -4.29
CA GLY A 75 -15.29 18.84 -3.43
C GLY A 75 -15.44 17.33 -3.66
N MET A 76 -16.00 16.64 -2.66
CA MET A 76 -16.02 15.18 -2.55
C MET A 76 -16.65 14.46 -3.76
N GLY A 77 -17.76 14.94 -4.28
CA GLY A 77 -18.45 14.25 -5.37
C GLY A 77 -17.64 14.19 -6.66
N ARG A 78 -17.05 15.31 -7.08
CA ARG A 78 -16.18 15.38 -8.28
C ARG A 78 -14.90 14.61 -8.09
N TYR A 79 -14.35 14.62 -6.87
CA TYR A 79 -13.18 13.85 -6.52
C TYR A 79 -13.41 12.34 -6.62
N LEU A 80 -14.50 11.83 -6.05
CA LEU A 80 -14.88 10.42 -6.14
C LEU A 80 -15.20 10.00 -7.58
N LEU A 81 -15.81 10.89 -8.37
CA LEU A 81 -16.02 10.64 -9.81
C LEU A 81 -14.69 10.49 -10.54
N ALA A 82 -13.71 11.34 -10.25
CA ALA A 82 -12.38 11.22 -10.85
C ALA A 82 -11.69 9.90 -10.47
N ILE A 83 -11.78 9.45 -9.19
CA ILE A 83 -11.30 8.13 -8.77
C ILE A 83 -12.07 7.02 -9.49
N ALA A 84 -13.39 7.11 -9.61
CA ALA A 84 -14.20 6.11 -10.31
C ALA A 84 -13.74 5.95 -11.77
N LEU A 85 -13.52 7.07 -12.47
CA LEU A 85 -13.11 7.08 -13.89
C LEU A 85 -11.66 6.66 -14.10
N LEU A 86 -10.76 6.99 -13.17
CA LEU A 86 -9.32 6.77 -13.34
C LEU A 86 -8.80 5.54 -12.60
N HIS A 87 -9.56 4.96 -11.66
CA HIS A 87 -9.17 3.74 -10.97
C HIS A 87 -10.13 2.58 -11.24
N SER A 88 -11.41 2.72 -10.92
CA SER A 88 -12.34 1.60 -10.99
C SER A 88 -12.69 1.22 -12.43
N PHE A 89 -13.02 2.20 -13.26
CA PHE A 89 -13.43 1.96 -14.64
C PHE A 89 -12.33 1.28 -15.49
N PRO A 90 -11.05 1.72 -15.43
CA PRO A 90 -9.99 1.03 -16.18
C PRO A 90 -9.77 -0.41 -15.71
N ILE A 91 -9.91 -0.74 -14.42
CA ILE A 91 -9.87 -2.14 -13.93
C ILE A 91 -10.90 -3.00 -14.69
N GLY A 92 -12.14 -2.49 -14.79
CA GLY A 92 -13.20 -3.19 -15.51
C GLY A 92 -12.89 -3.37 -16.99
N LEU A 93 -12.35 -2.33 -17.64
CA LEU A 93 -11.98 -2.37 -19.06
C LEU A 93 -10.84 -3.35 -19.38
N ILE A 94 -9.94 -3.65 -18.42
CA ILE A 94 -8.91 -4.68 -18.63
C ILE A 94 -9.55 -6.03 -18.96
N GLY A 95 -10.73 -6.33 -18.42
CA GLY A 95 -11.48 -7.55 -18.78
C GLY A 95 -11.90 -7.62 -20.26
N ALA A 96 -12.00 -6.48 -20.95
CA ALA A 96 -12.44 -6.40 -22.34
C ALA A 96 -11.28 -6.38 -23.36
N VAL A 97 -10.07 -6.04 -22.94
CA VAL A 97 -8.91 -5.93 -23.88
C VAL A 97 -8.25 -7.30 -24.13
N ARG A 98 -7.49 -7.37 -25.22
CA ARG A 98 -6.83 -8.61 -25.67
C ARG A 98 -5.30 -8.54 -25.68
N GLY A 99 -4.71 -7.34 -25.54
CA GLY A 99 -3.28 -7.12 -25.64
C GLY A 99 -2.67 -6.58 -24.35
N VAL A 100 -1.38 -6.83 -24.14
CA VAL A 100 -0.64 -6.35 -22.99
C VAL A 100 -0.50 -4.82 -22.97
N GLU A 101 -0.35 -4.18 -24.13
CA GLU A 101 -0.18 -2.73 -24.27
C GLU A 101 -1.43 -1.98 -23.77
N ALA A 102 -2.62 -2.42 -24.20
CA ALA A 102 -3.88 -1.85 -23.73
C ALA A 102 -4.06 -2.08 -22.22
N THR A 103 -3.69 -3.28 -21.73
CA THR A 103 -3.69 -3.59 -20.30
C THR A 103 -2.76 -2.65 -19.53
N MET A 104 -1.55 -2.39 -20.02
CA MET A 104 -0.59 -1.47 -19.40
C MET A 104 -1.14 -0.04 -19.33
N VAL A 105 -1.71 0.48 -20.40
CA VAL A 105 -2.30 1.84 -20.43
C VAL A 105 -3.42 1.94 -19.40
N LEU A 106 -4.36 0.99 -19.38
CA LEU A 106 -5.46 0.98 -18.43
C LEU A 106 -4.95 0.83 -16.98
N TRP A 107 -3.89 0.03 -16.80
CA TRP A 107 -3.28 -0.14 -15.48
C TRP A 107 -2.55 1.10 -14.96
N VAL A 108 -1.85 1.83 -15.82
CA VAL A 108 -1.23 3.12 -15.47
C VAL A 108 -2.30 4.13 -15.08
N LEU A 109 -3.43 4.19 -15.80
CA LEU A 109 -4.59 5.01 -15.40
C LEU A 109 -5.15 4.58 -14.04
N THR A 110 -5.31 3.27 -13.83
CA THR A 110 -5.73 2.69 -12.54
C THR A 110 -4.78 3.12 -11.41
N ALA A 111 -3.48 3.04 -11.64
CA ALA A 111 -2.46 3.42 -10.67
C ALA A 111 -2.49 4.93 -10.35
N PHE A 112 -2.71 5.77 -11.36
CA PHE A 112 -2.87 7.19 -11.17
C PHE A 112 -4.11 7.53 -10.31
N GLY A 113 -5.26 6.89 -10.58
CA GLY A 113 -6.46 7.04 -9.75
C GLY A 113 -6.26 6.50 -8.32
N ASN A 114 -5.48 5.41 -8.17
CA ASN A 114 -5.14 4.83 -6.86
C ASN A 114 -4.43 5.82 -5.94
N ALA A 115 -3.57 6.69 -6.48
CA ALA A 115 -2.85 7.70 -5.71
C ALA A 115 -3.79 8.72 -5.01
N GLY A 116 -5.05 8.81 -5.42
CA GLY A 116 -6.07 9.63 -4.78
C GLY A 116 -6.78 8.97 -3.59
N ILE A 117 -6.63 7.65 -3.38
CA ILE A 117 -7.35 6.94 -2.32
C ILE A 117 -6.84 7.28 -0.91
N PRO A 118 -5.52 7.34 -0.62
CA PRO A 118 -5.01 7.61 0.71
C PRO A 118 -5.47 8.96 1.31
N PRO A 119 -5.43 10.11 0.60
CA PRO A 119 -5.95 11.37 1.12
C PRO A 119 -7.42 11.31 1.49
N LEU A 120 -8.23 10.64 0.68
CA LEU A 120 -9.66 10.43 0.90
C LEU A 120 -9.93 9.64 2.18
N MET A 121 -9.23 8.49 2.37
CA MET A 121 -9.44 7.63 3.53
C MET A 121 -8.99 8.31 4.83
N GLY A 122 -7.89 9.04 4.79
CA GLY A 122 -7.40 9.82 5.93
C GLY A 122 -8.40 10.89 6.37
N ASP A 123 -8.98 11.62 5.42
CA ASP A 123 -9.97 12.66 5.73
C ASP A 123 -11.29 12.06 6.22
N LEU A 124 -11.75 10.97 5.62
CA LEU A 124 -12.95 10.27 6.06
C LEU A 124 -12.83 9.80 7.51
N LEU A 125 -11.70 9.20 7.87
CA LEU A 125 -11.44 8.75 9.24
C LEU A 125 -11.42 9.92 10.22
N ARG A 126 -10.80 11.03 9.82
CA ARG A 126 -10.69 12.24 10.66
C ARG A 126 -12.04 12.90 10.86
N SER A 127 -12.84 12.97 9.82
CA SER A 127 -14.13 13.70 9.81
C SER A 127 -15.25 12.92 10.47
N CYS A 128 -15.23 11.58 10.38
CA CYS A 128 -16.29 10.73 10.93
C CYS A 128 -16.16 10.41 12.41
N TYR A 129 -14.93 10.42 12.97
CA TYR A 129 -14.68 9.85 14.28
C TYR A 129 -13.86 10.74 15.21
N ALA A 130 -14.23 10.73 16.49
CA ALA A 130 -13.48 11.45 17.53
C ALA A 130 -12.04 10.90 17.68
N PRO A 131 -11.06 11.75 18.04
CA PRO A 131 -9.66 11.34 18.17
C PRO A 131 -9.42 10.10 19.01
N LEU A 132 -10.12 9.97 20.14
CA LEU A 132 -10.00 8.84 21.09
C LEU A 132 -10.41 7.46 20.53
N VAL A 133 -11.24 7.43 19.49
CA VAL A 133 -11.75 6.16 18.91
C VAL A 133 -11.22 5.87 17.53
N ARG A 134 -10.53 6.82 16.88
CA ARG A 134 -10.04 6.69 15.50
C ARG A 134 -9.17 5.47 15.29
N GLY A 135 -8.25 5.19 16.22
CA GLY A 135 -7.37 4.03 16.11
C GLY A 135 -8.13 2.69 16.12
N ARG A 136 -9.14 2.57 17.00
CA ARG A 136 -9.99 1.37 17.06
C ARG A 136 -10.83 1.21 15.79
N VAL A 137 -11.43 2.31 15.34
CA VAL A 137 -12.23 2.31 14.10
C VAL A 137 -11.35 1.98 12.90
N PHE A 138 -10.17 2.59 12.79
CA PHE A 138 -9.21 2.28 11.74
C PHE A 138 -8.85 0.78 11.74
N GLY A 139 -8.58 0.20 12.90
CA GLY A 139 -8.30 -1.24 13.01
C GLY A 139 -9.44 -2.10 12.48
N VAL A 140 -10.68 -1.84 12.90
CA VAL A 140 -11.86 -2.62 12.45
C VAL A 140 -12.15 -2.42 10.97
N VAL A 141 -12.05 -1.18 10.46
CA VAL A 141 -12.23 -0.85 9.04
C VAL A 141 -11.15 -1.51 8.18
N SER A 142 -9.89 -1.46 8.62
CA SER A 142 -8.78 -2.12 7.94
C SER A 142 -8.95 -3.64 7.91
N THR A 143 -9.42 -4.24 9.00
CA THR A 143 -9.73 -5.68 9.06
C THR A 143 -10.76 -6.06 8.01
N ALA A 144 -11.83 -5.28 7.83
CA ALA A 144 -12.83 -5.53 6.79
C ALA A 144 -12.22 -5.49 5.38
N GLY A 145 -11.35 -4.51 5.12
CA GLY A 145 -10.58 -4.42 3.86
C GLY A 145 -9.65 -5.62 3.65
N MET A 146 -8.89 -6.02 4.68
CA MET A 146 -7.96 -7.16 4.62
C MET A 146 -8.70 -8.49 4.35
N LEU A 147 -9.85 -8.70 5.00
CA LEU A 147 -10.69 -9.89 4.75
C LEU A 147 -11.19 -9.90 3.29
N SER A 148 -11.58 -8.75 2.76
CA SER A 148 -11.99 -8.65 1.36
C SER A 148 -10.83 -8.91 0.40
N THR A 149 -9.64 -8.39 0.68
CA THR A 149 -8.43 -8.66 -0.12
C THR A 149 -8.11 -10.16 -0.13
N LEU A 150 -8.15 -10.81 1.05
CA LEU A 150 -7.92 -12.24 1.20
C LEU A 150 -8.93 -13.05 0.39
N THR A 151 -10.23 -12.78 0.58
CA THR A 151 -11.30 -13.49 -0.12
C THR A 151 -11.21 -13.30 -1.63
N THR A 152 -10.92 -12.07 -2.07
CA THR A 152 -10.72 -11.77 -3.50
C THR A 152 -9.55 -12.56 -4.07
N GLY A 153 -8.42 -12.61 -3.35
CA GLY A 153 -7.26 -13.39 -3.77
C GLY A 153 -7.58 -14.89 -3.96
N LEU A 154 -8.29 -15.49 -2.98
CA LEU A 154 -8.73 -16.88 -3.09
C LEU A 154 -9.64 -17.13 -4.30
N VAL A 155 -10.64 -16.27 -4.48
CA VAL A 155 -11.64 -16.42 -5.56
C VAL A 155 -10.98 -16.23 -6.92
N VAL A 156 -10.17 -15.17 -7.08
CA VAL A 156 -9.52 -14.85 -8.36
C VAL A 156 -8.54 -15.95 -8.76
N GLY A 157 -7.74 -16.45 -7.82
CA GLY A 157 -6.82 -17.56 -8.07
C GLY A 157 -7.58 -18.82 -8.56
N ALA A 158 -8.56 -19.26 -7.77
CA ALA A 158 -9.34 -20.47 -8.09
C ALA A 158 -10.15 -20.35 -9.39
N LEU A 159 -10.71 -19.18 -9.70
CA LEU A 159 -11.43 -18.95 -10.96
C LEU A 159 -10.48 -18.96 -12.15
N SER A 160 -9.29 -18.38 -12.02
CA SER A 160 -8.30 -18.31 -13.10
C SER A 160 -7.71 -19.66 -13.43
N ASP A 161 -7.54 -20.57 -12.45
CA ASP A 161 -7.10 -21.95 -12.69
C ASP A 161 -8.15 -22.78 -13.45
N ARG A 162 -9.44 -22.59 -13.11
CA ARG A 162 -10.52 -23.31 -13.77
C ARG A 162 -10.83 -22.77 -15.16
N HIS A 163 -10.77 -21.46 -15.29
CA HIS A 163 -11.13 -20.75 -16.52
C HIS A 163 -10.13 -19.59 -16.73
N PRO A 164 -9.07 -19.78 -17.55
CA PRO A 164 -8.05 -18.77 -17.79
C PRO A 164 -8.59 -17.42 -18.29
N ASP A 165 -9.75 -17.41 -18.93
CA ASP A 165 -10.44 -16.20 -19.38
C ASP A 165 -11.43 -15.60 -18.35
N ALA A 166 -11.54 -16.16 -17.14
CA ALA A 166 -12.45 -15.67 -16.09
C ALA A 166 -12.18 -14.20 -15.73
N PHE A 167 -10.96 -13.69 -15.95
CA PHE A 167 -10.62 -12.28 -15.72
C PHE A 167 -11.53 -11.32 -16.51
N ARG A 168 -12.05 -11.75 -17.66
CA ARG A 168 -12.98 -10.98 -18.48
C ARG A 168 -14.32 -10.72 -17.77
N VAL A 169 -14.67 -11.56 -16.80
CA VAL A 169 -15.90 -11.45 -16.01
C VAL A 169 -15.61 -10.87 -14.63
N TYR A 170 -14.59 -11.40 -13.93
CA TYR A 170 -14.37 -10.96 -12.57
C TYR A 170 -13.77 -9.55 -12.47
N LEU A 171 -12.93 -9.07 -13.41
CA LEU A 171 -12.42 -7.70 -13.33
C LEU A 171 -13.53 -6.64 -13.47
N PRO A 172 -14.46 -6.72 -14.43
CA PRO A 172 -15.64 -5.84 -14.43
C PRO A 172 -16.49 -5.96 -13.16
N GLY A 173 -16.69 -7.19 -12.64
CA GLY A 173 -17.41 -7.42 -11.38
C GLY A 173 -16.73 -6.75 -10.17
N LEU A 174 -15.42 -6.90 -10.05
CA LEU A 174 -14.63 -6.26 -9.00
C LEU A 174 -14.66 -4.72 -9.14
N ALA A 175 -14.55 -4.20 -10.37
CA ALA A 175 -14.68 -2.76 -10.63
C ALA A 175 -16.05 -2.23 -10.17
N LEU A 176 -17.13 -2.97 -10.41
CA LEU A 176 -18.48 -2.60 -9.96
C LEU A 176 -18.55 -2.60 -8.42
N ILE A 177 -18.00 -3.61 -7.75
CA ILE A 177 -17.96 -3.65 -6.28
C ILE A 177 -17.16 -2.45 -5.75
N HIS A 178 -16.04 -2.11 -6.36
CA HIS A 178 -15.24 -0.95 -5.98
C HIS A 178 -16.04 0.36 -6.15
N LEU A 179 -16.80 0.51 -7.24
CA LEU A 179 -17.69 1.65 -7.48
C LEU A 179 -18.80 1.75 -6.39
N ILE A 180 -19.35 0.63 -5.95
CA ILE A 180 -20.29 0.59 -4.82
C ILE A 180 -19.60 1.11 -3.55
N GLY A 181 -18.35 0.74 -3.30
CA GLY A 181 -17.54 1.28 -2.20
C GLY A 181 -17.43 2.80 -2.25
N LEU A 182 -17.07 3.35 -3.42
CA LEU A 182 -16.98 4.81 -3.62
C LEU A 182 -18.34 5.50 -3.43
N LEU A 183 -19.43 4.90 -3.88
CA LEU A 183 -20.79 5.42 -3.69
C LEU A 183 -21.17 5.47 -2.19
N LEU A 184 -20.78 4.46 -1.42
CA LEU A 184 -21.00 4.44 0.04
C LEU A 184 -20.18 5.55 0.73
N VAL A 185 -18.92 5.74 0.33
CA VAL A 185 -18.08 6.86 0.82
C VAL A 185 -18.74 8.20 0.48
N TRP A 186 -19.27 8.37 -0.73
CA TRP A 186 -20.00 9.57 -1.11
C TRP A 186 -21.24 9.82 -0.24
N ARG A 187 -22.03 8.77 0.06
CA ARG A 187 -23.18 8.87 0.96
C ARG A 187 -22.78 9.28 2.37
N ILE A 188 -21.70 8.68 2.92
CA ILE A 188 -21.16 9.05 4.23
C ILE A 188 -20.75 10.53 4.23
N SER A 189 -20.04 10.97 3.20
CA SER A 189 -19.56 12.36 3.10
C SER A 189 -20.70 13.37 3.01
N ARG A 190 -21.80 13.05 2.33
CA ARG A 190 -22.99 13.93 2.27
C ARG A 190 -23.65 14.14 3.62
N GLU A 191 -23.70 13.12 4.46
CA GLU A 191 -24.21 13.24 5.83
C GLU A 191 -23.31 14.14 6.69
N LEU A 192 -21.99 14.13 6.44
CA LEU A 192 -21.00 14.98 7.12
C LEU A 192 -21.00 16.42 6.61
N LEU A 193 -21.09 16.64 5.30
CA LEU A 193 -21.08 17.97 4.69
C LEU A 193 -22.25 18.85 5.18
N PHE A 194 -23.35 18.27 5.60
CA PHE A 194 -24.44 19.01 6.24
C PHE A 194 -24.01 19.63 7.57
N ARG A 195 -22.98 19.05 8.24
CA ARG A 195 -22.42 19.54 9.53
C ARG A 195 -21.20 20.46 9.35
N GLU A 196 -20.48 20.39 8.23
CA GLU A 196 -19.20 21.11 7.99
C GLU A 196 -19.35 22.49 7.32
N ARG A 197 -20.53 23.03 7.14
CA ARG A 197 -20.72 24.38 6.59
C ARG A 197 -20.06 25.52 7.41
N MET A 198 -19.36 25.18 8.49
CA MET A 198 -18.70 26.12 9.40
C MET A 198 -17.18 26.07 9.40
N ARG A 199 -16.49 25.32 8.50
CA ARG A 199 -15.03 25.37 8.44
C ARG A 199 -14.54 26.51 7.55
N PRO A 200 -13.48 27.25 8.00
CA PRO A 200 -12.85 28.25 7.14
C PRO A 200 -12.38 27.63 5.84
N ALA A 201 -12.60 28.32 4.73
CA ALA A 201 -12.12 27.88 3.43
C ALA A 201 -10.59 27.71 3.49
N PRO A 202 -10.05 26.61 2.95
CA PRO A 202 -8.60 26.45 2.89
C PRO A 202 -7.99 27.57 2.06
N GLN A 203 -6.83 28.07 2.48
CA GLN A 203 -6.09 29.08 1.73
C GLN A 203 -5.82 28.58 0.31
N ARG A 204 -6.40 29.26 -0.68
CA ARG A 204 -6.43 28.86 -2.09
C ARG A 204 -5.16 29.17 -2.90
N ASP A 205 -4.22 29.92 -2.33
CA ASP A 205 -3.18 30.63 -3.11
C ASP A 205 -1.76 30.08 -2.98
N SER A 206 -1.58 28.82 -2.55
CA SER A 206 -0.24 28.21 -2.58
C SER A 206 0.10 27.70 -3.98
N ALA A 207 1.30 28.05 -4.48
CA ALA A 207 1.84 27.54 -5.72
C ALA A 207 1.92 26.00 -5.67
N TRP A 208 1.68 25.31 -6.81
CA TRP A 208 1.62 23.84 -6.88
C TRP A 208 2.92 23.15 -6.47
N TRP A 209 4.07 23.83 -6.54
CA TRP A 209 5.39 23.32 -6.12
C TRP A 209 5.74 23.60 -4.64
N GLU A 210 4.95 24.41 -3.95
CA GLU A 210 5.23 24.78 -2.56
C GLU A 210 5.33 23.57 -1.62
N PRO A 211 4.48 22.52 -1.75
CA PRO A 211 4.64 21.30 -0.97
C PRO A 211 5.96 20.58 -1.19
N LEU A 212 6.49 20.56 -2.43
CA LEU A 212 7.79 19.96 -2.75
C LEU A 212 8.94 20.75 -2.13
N ARG A 213 8.85 22.07 -2.14
CA ARG A 213 9.83 22.96 -1.50
C ARG A 213 9.84 22.76 0.01
N GLN A 214 8.67 22.68 0.61
CA GLN A 214 8.52 22.42 2.05
C GLN A 214 9.05 21.04 2.44
N MET A 215 8.83 20.00 1.62
CA MET A 215 9.40 18.68 1.79
C MET A 215 10.94 18.73 1.82
N ALA A 216 11.56 19.36 0.81
CA ALA A 216 13.02 19.49 0.74
C ALA A 216 13.58 20.24 1.94
N ARG A 217 12.91 21.31 2.40
CA ARG A 217 13.26 22.07 3.58
C ARG A 217 13.20 21.20 4.85
N THR A 218 12.11 20.48 5.07
CA THR A 218 11.92 19.60 6.22
C THR A 218 13.01 18.53 6.29
N LEU A 219 13.32 17.86 5.16
CA LEU A 219 14.36 16.85 5.11
C LEU A 219 15.77 17.43 5.37
N LYS A 220 16.01 18.70 5.04
CA LYS A 220 17.27 19.39 5.31
C LYS A 220 17.39 19.81 6.79
N GLU A 221 16.29 20.29 7.39
CA GLU A 221 16.25 20.83 8.75
C GLU A 221 16.17 19.73 9.81
N ASP A 222 15.36 18.68 9.58
CA ASP A 222 15.17 17.56 10.52
C ASP A 222 16.03 16.36 10.12
N ARG A 223 17.26 16.32 10.67
CA ARG A 223 18.20 15.23 10.42
C ARG A 223 17.72 13.87 10.92
N ARG A 224 16.89 13.81 11.98
CA ARG A 224 16.35 12.54 12.50
C ARG A 224 15.33 11.97 11.56
N PHE A 225 14.43 12.82 11.06
CA PHE A 225 13.45 12.40 10.07
C PHE A 225 14.12 12.04 8.74
N ALA A 226 15.12 12.81 8.29
CA ALA A 226 15.89 12.46 7.10
C ALA A 226 16.60 11.11 7.23
N ALA A 227 17.18 10.79 8.40
CA ALA A 227 17.80 9.49 8.66
C ALA A 227 16.77 8.34 8.62
N TYR A 228 15.57 8.57 9.13
CA TYR A 228 14.45 7.64 9.03
C TYR A 228 14.06 7.40 7.56
N GLU A 229 13.90 8.47 6.77
CA GLU A 229 13.55 8.38 5.35
C GLU A 229 14.62 7.62 4.57
N VAL A 230 15.92 7.86 4.83
CA VAL A 230 17.02 7.13 4.20
C VAL A 230 16.94 5.62 4.49
N ALA A 231 16.63 5.23 5.74
CA ALA A 231 16.46 3.82 6.09
C ALA A 231 15.25 3.21 5.39
N PHE A 232 14.12 3.91 5.37
CA PHE A 232 12.91 3.44 4.67
C PHE A 232 13.06 3.45 3.15
N MET A 233 13.84 4.35 2.59
CA MET A 233 14.19 4.33 1.16
C MET A 233 14.96 3.05 0.81
N SER A 234 15.98 2.70 1.58
CA SER A 234 16.76 1.48 1.35
C SER A 234 15.91 0.21 1.49
N TYR A 235 15.14 0.11 2.60
CA TYR A 235 14.16 -0.96 2.77
C TYR A 235 13.24 -1.07 1.54
N GLY A 236 12.70 0.06 1.11
CA GLY A 236 11.73 0.08 0.03
C GLY A 236 12.34 -0.24 -1.34
N VAL A 237 13.60 0.08 -1.59
CA VAL A 237 14.31 -0.37 -2.79
C VAL A 237 14.42 -1.90 -2.77
N GLY A 238 14.85 -2.51 -1.66
CA GLY A 238 14.91 -3.97 -1.51
C GLY A 238 13.54 -4.63 -1.71
N TRP A 239 12.49 -4.04 -1.13
CA TRP A 239 11.12 -4.50 -1.30
C TRP A 239 10.65 -4.43 -2.77
N MET A 240 10.90 -3.31 -3.46
CA MET A 240 10.51 -3.11 -4.85
C MET A 240 11.30 -4.02 -5.81
N ILE A 241 12.55 -4.35 -5.51
CA ILE A 241 13.30 -5.35 -6.25
C ILE A 241 12.60 -6.71 -6.18
N CYS A 242 12.24 -7.15 -4.98
CA CYS A 242 11.52 -8.43 -4.80
C CYS A 242 10.17 -8.43 -5.55
N THR A 243 9.39 -7.35 -5.42
CA THR A 243 8.06 -7.27 -6.06
C THR A 243 8.13 -7.21 -7.59
N ALA A 244 9.17 -6.60 -8.16
CA ALA A 244 9.39 -6.56 -9.61
C ALA A 244 9.73 -7.94 -10.19
N LEU A 245 10.51 -8.73 -9.45
CA LEU A 245 11.02 -10.02 -9.91
C LEU A 245 10.04 -11.17 -9.61
N LEU A 246 9.19 -11.02 -8.61
CA LEU A 246 8.32 -12.10 -8.13
C LEU A 246 7.40 -12.69 -9.22
N PRO A 247 6.74 -11.90 -10.09
CA PRO A 247 5.96 -12.46 -11.20
C PRO A 247 6.81 -13.31 -12.16
N ALA A 248 8.00 -12.83 -12.55
CA ALA A 248 8.92 -13.57 -13.41
C ALA A 248 9.44 -14.86 -12.73
N LEU A 249 9.79 -14.77 -11.44
CA LEU A 249 10.19 -15.95 -10.67
C LEU A 249 9.06 -16.99 -10.62
N ALA A 250 7.83 -16.55 -10.39
CA ALA A 250 6.66 -17.42 -10.26
C ALA A 250 6.30 -18.11 -11.59
N THR A 251 6.36 -17.37 -12.71
CA THR A 251 6.02 -17.92 -14.04
C THR A 251 7.16 -18.73 -14.64
N ASP A 252 8.34 -18.13 -14.76
CA ASP A 252 9.44 -18.68 -15.59
C ASP A 252 10.20 -19.79 -14.86
N ARG A 253 10.40 -19.64 -13.54
CA ARG A 253 11.19 -20.59 -12.75
C ARG A 253 10.35 -21.58 -11.96
N LEU A 254 9.29 -21.11 -11.27
CA LEU A 254 8.50 -21.95 -10.37
C LEU A 254 7.29 -22.57 -11.07
N ARG A 255 6.83 -22.00 -12.19
CA ARG A 255 5.68 -22.45 -12.99
C ARG A 255 4.42 -22.64 -12.16
N LEU A 256 4.12 -21.66 -11.32
CA LEU A 256 3.00 -21.72 -10.38
C LEU A 256 1.66 -21.56 -11.11
N SER A 257 0.64 -22.24 -10.60
CA SER A 257 -0.75 -21.97 -10.95
C SER A 257 -1.20 -20.61 -10.39
N TYR A 258 -2.34 -20.11 -10.86
CA TYR A 258 -2.93 -18.85 -10.36
C TYR A 258 -3.29 -18.94 -8.89
N SER A 259 -3.84 -20.10 -8.43
CA SER A 259 -4.14 -20.32 -7.01
C SER A 259 -2.89 -20.35 -6.16
N GLU A 260 -1.84 -21.06 -6.57
CA GLU A 260 -0.58 -21.14 -5.84
C GLU A 260 0.06 -19.75 -5.70
N TYR A 261 0.11 -18.97 -6.78
CA TYR A 261 0.61 -17.60 -6.73
C TYR A 261 -0.22 -16.73 -5.78
N SER A 262 -1.55 -16.77 -5.88
CA SER A 262 -2.43 -16.00 -5.01
C SER A 262 -2.33 -16.42 -3.55
N LEU A 263 -2.28 -17.72 -3.26
CA LEU A 263 -2.09 -18.24 -1.90
C LEU A 263 -0.77 -17.74 -1.31
N ALA A 264 0.34 -17.86 -2.05
CA ALA A 264 1.65 -17.46 -1.54
C ALA A 264 1.76 -15.94 -1.35
N THR A 265 1.22 -15.11 -2.26
CA THR A 265 1.50 -13.67 -2.29
C THR A 265 0.41 -12.80 -1.65
N ILE A 266 -0.85 -13.25 -1.67
CA ILE A 266 -1.99 -12.48 -1.17
C ILE A 266 -2.52 -13.10 0.13
N VAL A 267 -2.91 -14.37 0.09
CA VAL A 267 -3.65 -14.99 1.19
C VAL A 267 -2.78 -15.13 2.43
N ILE A 268 -1.59 -15.70 2.32
CA ILE A 268 -0.63 -15.84 3.44
C ILE A 268 -0.34 -14.48 4.05
N PHE A 269 -0.09 -13.46 3.22
CA PHE A 269 0.17 -12.11 3.69
C PHE A 269 -1.00 -11.55 4.51
N GLN A 270 -2.22 -11.65 4.01
CA GLN A 270 -3.40 -11.11 4.71
C GLN A 270 -3.71 -11.87 6.00
N VAL A 271 -3.57 -13.20 6.00
CA VAL A 271 -3.76 -14.02 7.22
C VAL A 271 -2.76 -13.61 8.30
N VAL A 272 -1.49 -13.48 7.96
CA VAL A 272 -0.46 -13.07 8.92
C VAL A 272 -0.71 -11.66 9.43
N MET A 273 -1.08 -10.72 8.54
CA MET A 273 -1.44 -9.36 8.95
C MET A 273 -2.62 -9.36 9.94
N LEU A 274 -3.68 -10.12 9.66
CA LEU A 274 -4.85 -10.21 10.54
C LEU A 274 -4.50 -10.79 11.93
N LEU A 275 -3.62 -11.79 11.98
CA LEU A 275 -3.25 -12.47 13.21
C LEU A 275 -2.22 -11.68 14.03
N LEU A 276 -1.24 -11.06 13.39
CA LEU A 276 -0.07 -10.49 14.06
C LEU A 276 -0.11 -8.97 14.23
N LEU A 277 -1.03 -8.24 13.57
CA LEU A 277 -1.04 -6.78 13.65
C LEU A 277 -1.22 -6.28 15.10
N ALA A 278 -2.12 -6.88 15.88
CA ALA A 278 -2.35 -6.50 17.27
C ALA A 278 -1.19 -6.92 18.20
N PRO A 279 -0.67 -8.16 18.19
CA PRO A 279 0.51 -8.53 18.96
C PRO A 279 1.74 -7.65 18.68
N VAL A 280 2.04 -7.41 17.40
CA VAL A 280 3.18 -6.56 17.01
C VAL A 280 2.92 -5.09 17.36
N GLY A 281 1.66 -4.63 17.34
CA GLY A 281 1.26 -3.32 17.85
C GLY A 281 1.62 -3.17 19.34
N HIS A 282 1.25 -4.14 20.17
CA HIS A 282 1.63 -4.17 21.60
C HIS A 282 3.15 -4.20 21.79
N LEU A 283 3.87 -4.96 20.96
CA LEU A 283 5.33 -4.95 20.99
C LEU A 283 5.88 -3.57 20.65
N THR A 284 5.29 -2.90 19.65
CA THR A 284 5.67 -1.54 19.24
C THR A 284 5.49 -0.52 20.38
N ASP A 285 4.41 -0.64 21.17
CA ASP A 285 4.17 0.20 22.34
C ASP A 285 5.23 -0.02 23.44
N ARG A 286 5.74 -1.26 23.57
CA ARG A 286 6.73 -1.61 24.58
C ARG A 286 8.16 -1.23 24.24
N ILE A 287 8.59 -1.48 23.00
CA ILE A 287 10.01 -1.31 22.60
C ILE A 287 10.24 -0.13 21.67
N GLY A 288 9.17 0.54 21.23
CA GLY A 288 9.20 1.72 20.35
C GLY A 288 9.23 1.38 18.86
N ALA A 289 8.67 2.29 18.04
CA ALA A 289 8.51 2.11 16.60
C ALA A 289 9.85 1.91 15.88
N MET A 290 10.90 2.67 16.23
CA MET A 290 12.20 2.58 15.55
C MET A 290 12.88 1.22 15.76
N ARG A 291 12.72 0.62 16.95
CA ARG A 291 13.28 -0.71 17.25
C ARG A 291 12.51 -1.82 16.53
N VAL A 292 11.18 -1.71 16.44
CA VAL A 292 10.37 -2.64 15.64
C VAL A 292 10.74 -2.54 14.17
N ALA A 293 10.91 -1.35 13.61
CA ALA A 293 11.36 -1.18 12.23
C ALA A 293 12.74 -1.82 12.01
N GLN A 294 13.70 -1.63 12.93
CA GLN A 294 15.03 -2.25 12.86
C GLN A 294 14.95 -3.77 12.79
N LEU A 295 14.19 -4.38 13.71
CA LEU A 295 14.03 -5.84 13.76
C LEU A 295 13.32 -6.37 12.50
N SER A 296 12.31 -5.66 12.02
CA SER A 296 11.58 -6.01 10.81
C SER A 296 12.48 -5.94 9.55
N PHE A 297 13.29 -4.90 9.41
CA PHE A 297 14.22 -4.80 8.28
C PHE A 297 15.29 -5.90 8.33
N ALA A 298 15.85 -6.20 9.51
CA ALA A 298 16.78 -7.30 9.68
C ALA A 298 16.14 -8.65 9.34
N TRP A 299 14.91 -8.89 9.79
CA TRP A 299 14.15 -10.11 9.47
C TRP A 299 13.89 -10.25 7.97
N LEU A 300 13.50 -9.18 7.30
CA LEU A 300 13.20 -9.18 5.87
C LEU A 300 14.41 -9.50 4.98
N THR A 301 15.63 -9.40 5.49
CA THR A 301 16.86 -9.83 4.79
C THR A 301 16.79 -11.29 4.35
N VAL A 302 16.07 -12.14 5.10
CA VAL A 302 15.91 -13.57 4.83
C VAL A 302 15.08 -13.84 3.57
N TYR A 303 14.10 -12.97 3.26
CA TYR A 303 13.16 -13.21 2.17
C TYR A 303 13.81 -13.31 0.79
N PRO A 304 14.57 -12.31 0.30
CA PRO A 304 15.22 -12.43 -1.01
C PRO A 304 16.26 -13.56 -1.07
N LEU A 305 16.94 -13.88 0.05
CA LEU A 305 17.83 -15.04 0.12
C LEU A 305 17.04 -16.33 -0.04
N GLY A 306 15.89 -16.44 0.65
CA GLY A 306 14.99 -17.58 0.54
C GLY A 306 14.46 -17.79 -0.87
N LEU A 307 14.12 -16.71 -1.59
CA LEU A 307 13.68 -16.79 -2.98
C LEU A 307 14.72 -17.46 -3.91
N LEU A 308 16.03 -17.36 -3.60
CA LEU A 308 17.08 -18.04 -4.36
C LEU A 308 16.98 -19.57 -4.25
N TRP A 309 16.57 -20.07 -3.10
CA TRP A 309 16.46 -21.50 -2.79
C TRP A 309 15.10 -22.11 -3.11
N THR A 310 14.11 -21.27 -3.39
CA THR A 310 12.74 -21.70 -3.69
C THR A 310 12.69 -22.49 -4.99
N ARG A 311 12.06 -23.68 -4.97
CA ARG A 311 11.95 -24.60 -6.12
C ARG A 311 10.51 -24.90 -6.53
N GLY A 312 9.50 -24.41 -5.82
CA GLY A 312 8.08 -24.64 -6.07
C GLY A 312 7.20 -23.87 -5.11
N PHE A 313 5.92 -24.19 -5.07
CA PHE A 313 4.92 -23.52 -4.24
C PHE A 313 5.30 -23.54 -2.74
N ASP A 314 5.64 -24.70 -2.18
CA ASP A 314 5.90 -24.85 -0.74
C ASP A 314 7.04 -23.93 -0.26
N GLY A 315 8.11 -23.86 -1.06
CA GLY A 315 9.23 -22.95 -0.76
C GLY A 315 8.81 -21.49 -0.81
N LEU A 316 8.04 -21.09 -1.84
CA LEU A 316 7.53 -19.73 -1.94
C LEU A 316 6.56 -19.42 -0.78
N ALA A 317 5.65 -20.31 -0.47
CA ALA A 317 4.69 -20.16 0.63
C ALA A 317 5.40 -19.98 1.98
N PHE A 318 6.45 -20.79 2.25
CA PHE A 318 7.26 -20.68 3.47
C PHE A 318 7.97 -19.32 3.56
N PHE A 319 8.67 -18.90 2.50
CA PHE A 319 9.36 -17.60 2.55
C PHE A 319 8.40 -16.41 2.50
N SER A 320 7.22 -16.55 1.87
CA SER A 320 6.14 -15.55 1.94
C SER A 320 5.56 -15.42 3.35
N LEU A 321 5.47 -16.52 4.11
CA LEU A 321 5.09 -16.48 5.53
C LEU A 321 6.12 -15.66 6.34
N LEU A 322 7.41 -15.95 6.17
CA LEU A 322 8.48 -15.20 6.84
C LEU A 322 8.47 -13.72 6.42
N TYR A 323 8.28 -13.45 5.14
CA TYR A 323 8.12 -12.10 4.63
C TYR A 323 6.94 -11.38 5.28
N ALA A 324 5.78 -12.00 5.34
CA ALA A 324 4.59 -11.41 5.91
C ALA A 324 4.77 -11.05 7.39
N ILE A 325 5.44 -11.92 8.18
CA ILE A 325 5.79 -11.64 9.59
C ILE A 325 6.63 -10.36 9.72
N GLY A 326 7.67 -10.20 8.90
CA GLY A 326 8.49 -8.99 8.89
C GLY A 326 7.69 -7.75 8.47
N MET A 327 6.81 -7.91 7.50
CA MET A 327 5.98 -6.82 6.97
C MET A 327 4.94 -6.29 7.95
N VAL A 328 4.51 -7.06 8.95
CA VAL A 328 3.62 -6.56 10.02
C VAL A 328 4.27 -5.38 10.74
N GLY A 329 5.51 -5.53 11.17
CA GLY A 329 6.24 -4.46 11.85
C GLY A 329 6.53 -3.28 10.93
N VAL A 330 6.85 -3.53 9.65
CA VAL A 330 7.03 -2.47 8.66
C VAL A 330 5.75 -1.65 8.47
N ASN A 331 4.60 -2.31 8.29
CA ASN A 331 3.31 -1.62 8.09
C ASN A 331 2.95 -0.71 9.27
N LEU A 332 3.19 -1.17 10.51
CA LEU A 332 2.98 -0.35 11.71
C LEU A 332 3.94 0.83 11.74
N THR A 333 5.22 0.58 11.53
CA THR A 333 6.26 1.62 11.66
C THR A 333 6.29 2.58 10.48
N TRP A 334 5.78 2.19 9.32
CA TRP A 334 5.55 3.05 8.17
C TRP A 334 4.61 4.22 8.52
N THR A 335 3.55 3.96 9.30
CA THR A 335 2.62 4.99 9.76
C THR A 335 3.11 5.67 11.03
N LEU A 336 3.56 4.90 12.02
CA LEU A 336 3.94 5.42 13.35
C LEU A 336 5.26 6.19 13.33
N GLY A 337 6.20 5.85 12.44
CA GLY A 337 7.50 6.52 12.37
C GLY A 337 7.41 8.01 12.12
N PRO A 338 6.74 8.47 11.05
CA PRO A 338 6.51 9.89 10.81
C PRO A 338 5.76 10.60 11.93
N ILE A 339 4.80 9.89 12.58
CA ILE A 339 4.02 10.44 13.71
C ILE A 339 4.92 10.71 14.93
N VAL A 340 5.78 9.75 15.28
CA VAL A 340 6.68 9.83 16.44
C VAL A 340 7.81 10.85 16.22
N LEU A 341 8.24 11.01 14.97
CA LEU A 341 9.32 11.93 14.60
C LEU A 341 8.84 13.37 14.37
N ALA A 342 7.55 13.57 14.11
CA ALA A 342 7.01 14.93 13.97
C ALA A 342 7.18 15.72 15.27
N PRO A 343 7.73 16.98 15.21
CA PRO A 343 8.03 17.78 16.39
C PRO A 343 6.78 18.19 17.17
N ASP A 344 5.64 18.26 16.50
CA ASP A 344 4.34 18.55 17.10
C ASP A 344 3.19 17.86 16.33
N PRO A 345 2.02 17.62 16.96
CA PRO A 345 0.89 16.94 16.33
C PRO A 345 0.34 17.63 15.08
N SER A 346 0.51 18.96 14.95
CA SER A 346 0.01 19.71 13.79
C SER A 346 0.81 19.40 12.51
N ARG A 347 2.07 18.99 12.65
CA ARG A 347 2.99 18.66 11.55
C ARG A 347 2.96 17.20 11.14
N THR A 348 2.26 16.32 11.86
CA THR A 348 2.19 14.88 11.59
C THR A 348 1.74 14.58 10.17
N SER A 349 0.71 15.24 9.68
CA SER A 349 0.21 15.05 8.30
C SER A 349 1.25 15.42 7.25
N HIS A 350 2.04 16.45 7.50
CA HIS A 350 3.12 16.87 6.62
C HIS A 350 4.25 15.82 6.55
N TYR A 351 4.68 15.29 7.70
CA TYR A 351 5.70 14.23 7.76
C TYR A 351 5.23 12.96 7.07
N LEU A 352 3.96 12.56 7.28
CA LEU A 352 3.38 11.40 6.60
C LEU A 352 3.28 11.60 5.09
N ALA A 353 2.93 12.83 4.65
CA ALA A 353 2.89 13.15 3.22
C ALA A 353 4.28 13.09 2.56
N ILE A 354 5.32 13.56 3.24
CA ILE A 354 6.71 13.41 2.78
C ILE A 354 7.04 11.93 2.62
N HIS A 355 6.79 11.13 3.64
CA HIS A 355 7.06 9.69 3.63
C HIS A 355 6.36 8.98 2.46
N THR A 356 5.09 9.30 2.22
CA THR A 356 4.34 8.74 1.07
C THR A 356 4.93 9.17 -0.27
N THR A 357 5.35 10.44 -0.40
CA THR A 357 5.98 10.93 -1.63
C THR A 357 7.32 10.23 -1.90
N MET A 358 8.10 9.94 -0.86
CA MET A 358 9.35 9.20 -0.97
C MET A 358 9.15 7.75 -1.49
N VAL A 359 7.96 7.15 -1.26
CA VAL A 359 7.59 5.88 -1.92
C VAL A 359 7.57 6.04 -3.43
N GLY A 360 6.98 7.14 -3.93
CA GLY A 360 6.95 7.44 -5.36
C GLY A 360 8.35 7.67 -5.95
N VAL A 361 9.21 8.41 -5.22
CA VAL A 361 10.60 8.65 -5.66
C VAL A 361 11.35 7.35 -5.88
N ARG A 362 11.33 6.41 -4.91
CA ARG A 362 12.00 5.11 -5.08
C ARG A 362 11.34 4.25 -6.17
N GLY A 363 10.03 4.39 -6.37
CA GLY A 363 9.29 3.71 -7.42
C GLY A 363 9.80 4.01 -8.82
N LEU A 364 10.32 5.23 -9.06
CA LEU A 364 10.85 5.64 -10.37
C LEU A 364 12.03 4.79 -10.85
N PHE A 365 12.86 4.29 -9.95
CA PHE A 365 14.09 3.60 -10.34
C PHE A 365 14.23 2.18 -9.82
N ALA A 366 13.68 1.85 -8.63
CA ALA A 366 14.00 0.59 -7.95
C ALA A 366 13.56 -0.65 -8.73
N GLN A 367 12.38 -0.62 -9.33
CA GLN A 367 11.87 -1.77 -10.09
C GLN A 367 12.55 -1.89 -11.46
N GLY A 368 12.82 -0.77 -12.13
CA GLY A 368 13.62 -0.75 -13.36
C GLY A 368 15.04 -1.26 -13.13
N LEU A 369 15.67 -0.86 -12.02
CA LEU A 369 16.98 -1.37 -11.61
C LEU A 369 16.95 -2.89 -11.38
N ALA A 370 15.94 -3.40 -10.69
CA ALA A 370 15.78 -4.83 -10.46
C ALA A 370 15.73 -5.62 -11.76
N MET A 371 14.90 -5.16 -12.70
CA MET A 371 14.75 -5.81 -13.99
C MET A 371 16.00 -5.68 -14.87
N ALA A 372 16.66 -4.51 -14.85
CA ALA A 372 17.92 -4.33 -15.55
C ALA A 372 18.99 -5.29 -15.04
N LEU A 373 19.16 -5.42 -13.72
CA LEU A 373 20.09 -6.38 -13.13
C LEU A 373 19.76 -7.82 -13.52
N TYR A 374 18.47 -8.18 -13.53
CA TYR A 374 18.03 -9.51 -13.94
C TYR A 374 18.33 -9.78 -15.42
N VAL A 375 17.99 -8.86 -16.32
CA VAL A 375 18.21 -9.02 -17.77
C VAL A 375 19.69 -9.04 -18.12
N LEU A 376 20.51 -8.16 -17.50
CA LEU A 376 21.95 -8.07 -17.77
C LEU A 376 22.72 -9.30 -17.26
N THR A 377 22.29 -9.87 -16.14
CA THR A 377 23.00 -11.02 -15.55
C THR A 377 22.41 -12.37 -15.95
N GLY A 378 21.20 -12.40 -16.53
CA GLY A 378 20.43 -13.62 -16.80
C GLY A 378 20.07 -14.41 -15.52
N SER A 379 20.17 -13.79 -14.33
CA SER A 379 20.06 -14.48 -13.06
C SER A 379 19.30 -13.66 -12.01
N PHE A 380 18.49 -14.33 -11.20
CA PHE A 380 17.86 -13.74 -10.03
C PHE A 380 18.84 -13.46 -8.87
N VAL A 381 20.05 -14.01 -8.90
CA VAL A 381 21.01 -13.94 -7.79
C VAL A 381 21.39 -12.50 -7.49
N VAL A 382 21.89 -11.76 -8.49
CA VAL A 382 22.41 -10.40 -8.29
C VAL A 382 21.33 -9.44 -7.74
N PRO A 383 20.14 -9.32 -8.37
CA PRO A 383 19.12 -8.40 -7.84
C PRO A 383 18.58 -8.85 -6.48
N LEU A 384 18.44 -10.14 -6.20
CA LEU A 384 17.96 -10.59 -4.88
C LEU A 384 19.00 -10.40 -3.77
N LEU A 385 20.30 -10.54 -4.07
CA LEU A 385 21.37 -10.16 -3.14
C LEU A 385 21.36 -8.65 -2.89
N ALA A 386 21.17 -7.83 -3.93
CA ALA A 386 21.02 -6.38 -3.78
C ALA A 386 19.82 -6.01 -2.89
N ALA A 387 18.69 -6.71 -3.04
CA ALA A 387 17.52 -6.53 -2.18
C ALA A 387 17.84 -6.86 -0.71
N SER A 388 18.50 -8.00 -0.47
CA SER A 388 18.92 -8.43 0.86
C SER A 388 19.88 -7.41 1.51
N ALA A 389 20.87 -6.93 0.76
CA ALA A 389 21.79 -5.88 1.21
C ALA A 389 21.04 -4.57 1.54
N GLY A 390 20.03 -4.21 0.74
CA GLY A 390 19.17 -3.06 0.99
C GLY A 390 18.39 -3.16 2.32
N PHE A 391 17.84 -4.32 2.63
CA PHE A 391 17.17 -4.56 3.92
C PHE A 391 18.14 -4.50 5.10
N LEU A 392 19.30 -5.14 4.97
CA LEU A 392 20.32 -5.13 6.01
C LEU A 392 20.85 -3.71 6.27
N TRP A 393 21.12 -2.96 5.19
CA TRP A 393 21.56 -1.57 5.32
C TRP A 393 20.49 -0.70 5.97
N ALA A 394 19.22 -0.87 5.65
CA ALA A 394 18.12 -0.19 6.32
C ALA A 394 18.09 -0.47 7.83
N ALA A 395 18.26 -1.74 8.22
CA ALA A 395 18.32 -2.15 9.63
C ALA A 395 19.50 -1.50 10.38
N THR A 396 20.68 -1.38 9.73
CA THR A 396 21.84 -0.70 10.34
C THR A 396 21.63 0.80 10.46
N ARG A 397 21.05 1.43 9.45
CA ARG A 397 20.80 2.89 9.46
C ARG A 397 19.78 3.31 10.50
N ILE A 398 18.68 2.59 10.64
CA ILE A 398 17.62 2.94 11.60
C ILE A 398 18.09 2.71 13.05
N ARG A 399 19.10 1.86 13.28
CA ARG A 399 19.69 1.63 14.60
C ARG A 399 20.16 2.92 15.28
N GLY A 400 20.71 3.88 14.53
CA GLY A 400 21.10 5.17 15.05
C GLY A 400 19.96 5.98 15.67
N LEU A 401 18.72 5.76 15.22
CA LEU A 401 17.53 6.41 15.78
C LEU A 401 17.01 5.69 17.04
N VAL A 402 17.32 4.42 17.21
CA VAL A 402 16.96 3.62 18.40
C VAL A 402 17.81 4.03 19.61
N THR A 403 19.12 4.18 19.39
CA THR A 403 20.09 4.49 20.47
C THR A 403 20.12 5.96 20.87
N GLY A 404 19.66 6.86 20.03
CA GLY A 404 19.63 8.31 20.27
C GLY A 404 18.34 8.85 20.88
N ALA A 405 17.38 8.02 21.26
CA ALA A 405 16.15 8.49 21.91
C ALA A 405 16.41 8.88 23.37
N PRO A 406 16.03 10.09 23.83
CA PRO A 406 16.07 10.41 25.26
C PRO A 406 15.12 9.45 26.00
N THR A 407 15.63 8.84 27.07
CA THR A 407 14.86 7.96 27.97
C THR A 407 13.96 8.83 28.89
N THR A 408 13.02 9.55 28.32
CA THR A 408 11.96 10.17 29.13
C THR A 408 10.82 9.15 29.22
N ARG A 409 10.84 8.35 30.30
CA ARG A 409 9.63 7.66 30.77
C ARG A 409 8.66 8.77 31.23
N PRO A 410 7.40 8.76 30.81
CA PRO A 410 6.39 9.56 31.49
C PRO A 410 6.23 9.00 32.91
N THR A 411 6.43 9.85 33.91
CA THR A 411 6.06 9.62 35.30
C THR A 411 4.56 9.55 35.46
#